data_cbd81047f7e468e4861ba0412cee6425
#
_entry.id   cbd81047f7e468e4861ba0412cee6425
#
_cell.length_a   1.000
_cell.length_b   1.000
_cell.length_c   1.000
_cell.angle_alpha   90.00
_cell.angle_beta   90.00
_cell.angle_gamma   90.00
#
_symmetry.space_group_name_H-M   'P 1'
#
loop_
_entity.id
_entity.type
_entity.pdbx_description
1 polymer ?
#
loop_
_entity_poly.entity_id
_entity_poly.type
_entity_poly.pdbx_seq_one_letter_code
_entity_poly.pdbx_strand_id
1 'polypeptide(L)'
;MEINQLSQRMQRLMELEGFHSLTPIQQEVIPVALQGKDIIGISNTGTGKTHAFLLPILEQIDVSREMVQAVITAPTRELAMQLYQRSLRMCEVEKGLRIRLIAGGMEKSRMSEQLKHQPHIVIGTPGRILDMFLNEQALRCDTARILVVDEADMTLEFGFLEDVDKIASRMGSDLQMMSFSATIPVGLKPFLRKYMHEPKTIQIER
;
A
#
# COMPACT_ATOMS: atom_id res chain seq x y z
N MET A 1 17.63 -6.34 11.59
CA MET A 1 17.63 -6.83 10.20
C MET A 1 18.50 -5.92 9.34
N GLU A 2 19.29 -6.51 8.49
CA GLU A 2 20.18 -5.77 7.59
C GLU A 2 19.86 -6.14 6.13
N ILE A 3 20.38 -5.34 5.17
CA ILE A 3 20.07 -5.55 3.74
C ILE A 3 20.43 -6.97 3.29
N ASN A 4 21.55 -7.52 3.75
CA ASN A 4 21.99 -8.87 3.36
C ASN A 4 21.06 -9.99 3.84
N GLN A 5 20.14 -9.70 4.75
CA GLN A 5 19.13 -10.65 5.23
C GLN A 5 17.83 -10.60 4.40
N LEU A 6 17.72 -9.63 3.49
CA LEU A 6 16.59 -9.53 2.57
C LEU A 6 16.74 -10.54 1.44
N SER A 7 15.62 -10.87 0.77
CA SER A 7 15.66 -11.66 -0.45
C SER A 7 16.42 -10.94 -1.56
N GLN A 8 16.82 -11.67 -2.59
CA GLN A 8 17.49 -11.08 -3.75
C GLN A 8 16.63 -10.01 -4.44
N ARG A 9 15.31 -10.21 -4.52
CA ARG A 9 14.38 -9.23 -5.08
C ARG A 9 14.41 -7.92 -4.30
N MET A 10 14.30 -8.00 -2.99
CA MET A 10 14.33 -6.82 -2.12
C MET A 10 15.70 -6.15 -2.14
N GLN A 11 16.78 -6.91 -2.13
CA GLN A 11 18.14 -6.37 -2.24
C GLN A 11 18.33 -5.63 -3.57
N ARG A 12 17.80 -6.18 -4.65
CA ARG A 12 17.89 -5.55 -5.97
C ARG A 12 17.18 -4.20 -5.99
N LEU A 13 16.00 -4.11 -5.36
CA LEU A 13 15.29 -2.83 -5.25
C LEU A 13 16.10 -1.81 -4.44
N MET A 14 16.65 -2.23 -3.31
CA MET A 14 17.50 -1.36 -2.49
C MET A 14 18.69 -0.83 -3.28
N GLU A 15 19.34 -1.68 -4.06
CA GLU A 15 20.45 -1.30 -4.92
C GLU A 15 20.04 -0.26 -5.97
N LEU A 16 18.92 -0.50 -6.67
CA LEU A 16 18.40 0.43 -7.67
C LEU A 16 18.04 1.79 -7.08
N GLU A 17 17.55 1.81 -5.84
CA GLU A 17 17.24 3.03 -5.10
C GLU A 17 18.50 3.75 -4.55
N GLY A 18 19.65 3.10 -4.60
CA GLY A 18 20.87 3.62 -3.99
C GLY A 18 20.88 3.58 -2.47
N PHE A 19 20.10 2.71 -1.87
CA PHE A 19 20.02 2.54 -0.42
C PHE A 19 21.07 1.53 0.05
N HIS A 20 21.88 1.92 1.03
CA HIS A 20 22.97 1.09 1.54
C HIS A 20 22.67 0.47 2.90
N SER A 21 21.62 0.95 3.57
CA SER A 21 21.17 0.43 4.88
C SER A 21 19.69 0.61 5.02
N LEU A 22 19.09 -0.15 5.93
CA LEU A 22 17.68 0.00 6.28
C LEU A 22 17.53 1.11 7.31
N THR A 23 16.48 1.94 7.14
CA THR A 23 16.09 2.92 8.16
C THR A 23 15.49 2.21 9.38
N PRO A 24 15.37 2.87 10.55
CA PRO A 24 14.78 2.23 11.73
C PRO A 24 13.37 1.67 11.48
N ILE A 25 12.51 2.41 10.77
CA ILE A 25 11.16 1.91 10.50
C ILE A 25 11.18 0.69 9.57
N GLN A 26 12.06 0.68 8.59
CA GLN A 26 12.22 -0.49 7.69
C GLN A 26 12.69 -1.72 8.46
N GLN A 27 13.65 -1.56 9.38
CA GLN A 27 14.16 -2.66 10.20
C GLN A 27 13.07 -3.32 11.05
N GLU A 28 12.11 -2.51 11.54
CA GLU A 28 11.04 -3.01 12.39
C GLU A 28 9.83 -3.51 11.59
N VAL A 29 9.46 -2.83 10.50
CA VAL A 29 8.27 -3.17 9.72
C VAL A 29 8.48 -4.40 8.84
N ILE A 30 9.60 -4.48 8.12
CA ILE A 30 9.79 -5.52 7.10
C ILE A 30 9.64 -6.94 7.68
N PRO A 31 10.29 -7.31 8.79
CA PRO A 31 10.14 -8.67 9.33
C PRO A 31 8.71 -9.01 9.72
N VAL A 32 7.98 -8.05 10.29
CA VAL A 32 6.59 -8.24 10.73
C VAL A 32 5.66 -8.36 9.53
N ALA A 33 5.87 -7.51 8.52
CA ALA A 33 5.08 -7.52 7.28
C ALA A 33 5.26 -8.83 6.52
N LEU A 34 6.47 -9.38 6.46
CA LEU A 34 6.75 -10.65 5.80
C LEU A 34 6.10 -11.85 6.49
N GLN A 35 5.73 -11.71 7.77
CA GLN A 35 4.96 -12.71 8.50
C GLN A 35 3.45 -12.61 8.25
N GLY A 36 3.02 -11.65 7.43
CA GLY A 36 1.61 -11.43 7.14
C GLY A 36 0.83 -10.72 8.23
N LYS A 37 1.51 -10.12 9.21
CA LYS A 37 0.86 -9.46 10.35
C LYS A 37 0.39 -8.05 10.01
N ASP A 38 -0.65 -7.61 10.71
CA ASP A 38 -1.13 -6.24 10.63
C ASP A 38 -0.20 -5.28 11.36
N ILE A 39 -0.05 -4.07 10.82
CA ILE A 39 0.91 -3.09 11.33
C ILE A 39 0.26 -1.72 11.47
N ILE A 40 0.49 -1.09 12.61
CA ILE A 40 0.23 0.33 12.84
C ILE A 40 1.59 1.02 12.96
N GLY A 41 2.01 1.70 11.89
CA GLY A 41 3.26 2.44 11.86
C GLY A 41 3.04 3.92 12.16
N ILE A 42 3.75 4.43 13.16
CA ILE A 42 3.68 5.84 13.54
C ILE A 42 5.05 6.45 13.30
N SER A 43 5.13 7.30 12.30
CA SER A 43 6.38 7.98 11.96
C SER A 43 6.12 9.23 11.14
N ASN A 44 7.04 10.17 11.24
CA ASN A 44 7.01 11.39 10.44
C ASN A 44 7.45 11.12 8.99
N THR A 45 7.22 12.10 8.12
CA THR A 45 7.69 12.10 6.74
C THR A 45 9.21 12.01 6.69
N GLY A 46 9.75 11.29 5.69
CA GLY A 46 11.19 11.20 5.48
C GLY A 46 11.90 10.12 6.29
N THR A 47 11.16 9.21 6.92
CA THR A 47 11.72 8.12 7.74
C THR A 47 11.97 6.83 6.95
N GLY A 48 11.62 6.80 5.64
CA GLY A 48 11.74 5.60 4.81
C GLY A 48 10.52 4.68 4.87
N LYS A 49 9.38 5.16 5.38
CA LYS A 49 8.16 4.35 5.54
C LYS A 49 7.64 3.77 4.22
N THR A 50 7.83 4.49 3.11
CA THR A 50 7.36 4.02 1.80
C THR A 50 7.99 2.67 1.45
N HIS A 51 9.30 2.55 1.54
CA HIS A 51 9.98 1.28 1.25
C HIS A 51 9.79 0.26 2.38
N ALA A 52 9.40 0.70 3.58
CA ALA A 52 9.05 -0.23 4.65
C ALA A 52 7.85 -1.13 4.27
N PHE A 53 6.89 -0.61 3.48
CA PHE A 53 5.80 -1.44 2.96
C PHE A 53 6.00 -1.90 1.51
N LEU A 54 6.69 -1.14 0.66
CA LEU A 54 6.92 -1.56 -0.73
C LEU A 54 7.81 -2.80 -0.83
N LEU A 55 8.84 -2.90 0.00
CA LEU A 55 9.75 -4.05 -0.01
C LEU A 55 9.02 -5.37 0.32
N PRO A 56 8.27 -5.47 1.42
CA PRO A 56 7.53 -6.71 1.68
C PRO A 56 6.40 -6.97 0.67
N ILE A 57 5.79 -5.95 0.09
CA ILE A 57 4.81 -6.13 -0.98
C ILE A 57 5.49 -6.77 -2.19
N LEU A 58 6.63 -6.23 -2.63
CA LEU A 58 7.39 -6.79 -3.75
C LEU A 58 7.69 -8.29 -3.53
N GLU A 59 8.09 -8.66 -2.32
CA GLU A 59 8.41 -10.05 -1.98
C GLU A 59 7.20 -10.97 -2.09
N GLN A 60 6.00 -10.46 -1.80
CA GLN A 60 4.77 -11.25 -1.76
C GLN A 60 4.00 -11.28 -3.07
N ILE A 61 4.34 -10.45 -4.05
CA ILE A 61 3.63 -10.42 -5.33
C ILE A 61 4.05 -11.61 -6.20
N ASP A 62 3.05 -12.27 -6.76
CA ASP A 62 3.21 -13.32 -7.76
C ASP A 62 2.72 -12.79 -9.12
N VAL A 63 3.64 -12.45 -10.01
CA VAL A 63 3.31 -11.85 -11.32
C VAL A 63 2.60 -12.82 -12.26
N SER A 64 2.67 -14.13 -12.01
CA SER A 64 1.95 -15.13 -12.79
C SER A 64 0.44 -15.10 -12.52
N ARG A 65 0.02 -14.50 -11.43
CA ARG A 65 -1.39 -14.35 -11.08
C ARG A 65 -1.88 -12.98 -11.52
N GLU A 66 -2.61 -12.94 -12.60
CA GLU A 66 -3.09 -11.70 -13.22
C GLU A 66 -4.30 -11.13 -12.47
N MET A 67 -4.08 -10.75 -11.22
CA MET A 67 -5.11 -10.18 -10.35
C MET A 67 -4.50 -9.15 -9.42
N VAL A 68 -5.35 -8.27 -8.87
CA VAL A 68 -4.94 -7.30 -7.87
C VAL A 68 -4.57 -8.06 -6.59
N GLN A 69 -3.36 -7.82 -6.09
CA GLN A 69 -2.81 -8.50 -4.91
C GLN A 69 -2.53 -7.53 -3.77
N ALA A 70 -2.30 -6.26 -4.09
CA ALA A 70 -2.09 -5.21 -3.09
C ALA A 70 -2.75 -3.92 -3.52
N VAL A 71 -3.36 -3.23 -2.57
CA VAL A 71 -3.97 -1.90 -2.74
C VAL A 71 -3.31 -0.95 -1.75
N ILE A 72 -2.84 0.19 -2.24
CA ILE A 72 -2.21 1.23 -1.43
C ILE A 72 -2.99 2.52 -1.63
N THR A 73 -3.54 3.07 -0.55
CA THR A 73 -4.28 4.33 -0.60
C THR A 73 -3.47 5.49 -0.05
N ALA A 74 -3.66 6.65 -0.63
CA ALA A 74 -3.16 7.93 -0.13
C ALA A 74 -4.29 8.96 -0.18
N PRO A 75 -4.28 9.98 0.71
CA PRO A 75 -5.45 10.87 0.85
C PRO A 75 -5.61 11.86 -0.30
N THR A 76 -4.56 12.18 -1.04
CA THR A 76 -4.60 13.13 -2.13
C THR A 76 -4.01 12.55 -3.40
N ARG A 77 -4.43 13.11 -4.54
CA ARG A 77 -3.89 12.76 -5.86
C ARG A 77 -2.35 12.91 -5.89
N GLU A 78 -1.83 14.00 -5.34
CA GLU A 78 -0.40 14.30 -5.34
C GLU A 78 0.38 13.26 -4.55
N LEU A 79 -0.11 12.87 -3.38
CA LEU A 79 0.53 11.83 -2.55
C LEU A 79 0.46 10.46 -3.22
N ALA A 80 -0.69 10.12 -3.83
CA ALA A 80 -0.84 8.88 -4.58
C ALA A 80 0.13 8.84 -5.77
N MET A 81 0.29 9.95 -6.48
CA MET A 81 1.23 10.04 -7.60
C MET A 81 2.68 9.87 -7.15
N GLN A 82 3.07 10.47 -6.03
CA GLN A 82 4.41 10.30 -5.46
C GLN A 82 4.68 8.83 -5.10
N LEU A 83 3.73 8.17 -4.48
CA LEU A 83 3.83 6.73 -4.17
C LEU A 83 3.98 5.92 -5.45
N TYR A 84 3.16 6.19 -6.45
CA TYR A 84 3.20 5.51 -7.73
C TYR A 84 4.57 5.64 -8.37
N GLN A 85 5.12 6.84 -8.44
CA GLN A 85 6.43 7.09 -9.03
C GLN A 85 7.54 6.34 -8.29
N ARG A 86 7.48 6.33 -6.95
CA ARG A 86 8.45 5.58 -6.13
C ARG A 86 8.36 4.08 -6.32
N SER A 87 7.17 3.56 -6.62
CA SER A 87 6.95 2.13 -6.82
C SER A 87 7.44 1.60 -8.18
N LEU A 88 7.63 2.46 -9.16
CA LEU A 88 7.91 2.04 -10.54
C LEU A 88 9.21 1.26 -10.69
N ARG A 89 10.20 1.50 -9.83
CA ARG A 89 11.44 0.71 -9.86
C ARG A 89 11.24 -0.76 -9.53
N MET A 90 10.14 -1.09 -8.85
CA MET A 90 9.78 -2.49 -8.62
C MET A 90 9.57 -3.25 -9.93
N CYS A 91 9.11 -2.55 -10.98
CA CYS A 91 8.93 -3.14 -12.31
C CYS A 91 10.25 -3.46 -13.00
N GLU A 92 11.34 -2.82 -12.60
CA GLU A 92 12.69 -3.16 -13.08
C GLU A 92 13.24 -4.42 -12.41
N VAL A 93 12.81 -4.69 -11.18
CA VAL A 93 13.21 -5.89 -10.42
C VAL A 93 12.42 -7.10 -10.86
N GLU A 94 11.10 -6.93 -11.01
CA GLU A 94 10.19 -8.03 -11.32
C GLU A 94 9.53 -7.77 -12.67
N LYS A 95 9.99 -8.48 -13.70
CA LYS A 95 9.43 -8.36 -15.05
C LYS A 95 8.00 -8.87 -15.09
N GLY A 96 7.14 -8.13 -15.76
CA GLY A 96 5.72 -8.44 -15.84
C GLY A 96 4.88 -7.86 -14.72
N LEU A 97 5.49 -7.25 -13.72
CA LEU A 97 4.76 -6.55 -12.65
C LEU A 97 4.02 -5.34 -13.23
N ARG A 98 2.73 -5.25 -12.96
CA ARG A 98 1.89 -4.12 -13.37
C ARG A 98 1.42 -3.37 -12.14
N ILE A 99 1.71 -2.08 -12.12
CA ILE A 99 1.28 -1.14 -11.08
C ILE A 99 0.46 -0.05 -11.75
N ARG A 100 -0.73 0.25 -11.24
CA ARG A 100 -1.58 1.29 -11.81
C ARG A 100 -1.91 2.36 -10.77
N LEU A 101 -1.83 3.62 -11.22
CA LEU A 101 -2.29 4.77 -10.45
C LEU A 101 -3.79 4.97 -10.73
N ILE A 102 -4.59 4.94 -9.67
CA ILE A 102 -6.04 5.14 -9.72
C ILE A 102 -6.37 6.42 -8.95
N ALA A 103 -6.30 7.55 -9.65
CA ALA A 103 -6.53 8.87 -9.09
C ALA A 103 -7.21 9.76 -10.13
N GLY A 104 -7.69 10.93 -9.74
CA GLY A 104 -8.34 11.88 -10.65
C GLY A 104 -7.41 12.36 -11.77
N GLY A 105 -7.98 12.90 -12.85
CA GLY A 105 -7.24 13.46 -13.99
C GLY A 105 -7.27 12.62 -15.26
N MET A 106 -7.72 11.39 -15.20
CA MET A 106 -7.97 10.54 -16.37
C MET A 106 -9.46 10.26 -16.47
N GLU A 107 -10.00 10.24 -17.69
CA GLU A 107 -11.40 9.85 -17.90
C GLU A 107 -11.64 8.41 -17.44
N LYS A 108 -12.82 8.17 -16.84
CA LYS A 108 -13.18 6.84 -16.33
C LYS A 108 -13.20 5.78 -17.42
N SER A 109 -13.70 6.11 -18.62
CA SER A 109 -13.73 5.18 -19.75
C SER A 109 -12.33 4.74 -20.17
N ARG A 110 -11.37 5.66 -20.21
CA ARG A 110 -9.99 5.37 -20.53
C ARG A 110 -9.32 4.54 -19.43
N MET A 111 -9.62 4.87 -18.18
CA MET A 111 -9.12 4.10 -17.02
C MET A 111 -9.67 2.68 -17.05
N SER A 112 -10.97 2.53 -17.31
CA SER A 112 -11.61 1.21 -17.45
C SER A 112 -10.98 0.37 -18.56
N GLU A 113 -10.63 0.99 -19.68
CA GLU A 113 -9.94 0.31 -20.77
C GLU A 113 -8.58 -0.22 -20.35
N GLN A 114 -7.81 0.58 -19.62
CA GLN A 114 -6.51 0.15 -19.07
C GLN A 114 -6.63 -0.98 -18.05
N LEU A 115 -7.76 -1.08 -17.36
CA LEU A 115 -8.02 -2.09 -16.33
C LEU A 115 -8.54 -3.42 -16.88
N LYS A 116 -8.70 -3.56 -18.19
CA LYS A 116 -9.02 -4.86 -18.81
C LYS A 116 -7.99 -5.92 -18.46
N HIS A 117 -6.73 -5.52 -18.32
CA HIS A 117 -5.69 -6.33 -17.71
C HIS A 117 -5.49 -5.82 -16.28
N GLN A 118 -5.98 -6.56 -15.31
CA GLN A 118 -5.90 -6.14 -13.92
C GLN A 118 -4.45 -5.96 -13.48
N PRO A 119 -4.13 -4.85 -12.79
CA PRO A 119 -2.79 -4.68 -12.22
C PRO A 119 -2.59 -5.61 -11.02
N HIS A 120 -1.33 -5.89 -10.70
CA HIS A 120 -0.98 -6.62 -9.47
C HIS A 120 -1.06 -5.69 -8.25
N ILE A 121 -0.69 -4.43 -8.43
CA ILE A 121 -0.67 -3.41 -7.38
C ILE A 121 -1.45 -2.18 -7.86
N VAL A 122 -2.36 -1.73 -7.00
CA VAL A 122 -3.14 -0.50 -7.20
C VAL A 122 -2.66 0.54 -6.19
N ILE A 123 -2.36 1.74 -6.68
CA ILE A 123 -2.02 2.89 -5.84
C ILE A 123 -2.98 4.00 -6.22
N GLY A 124 -3.70 4.56 -5.25
CA GLY A 124 -4.63 5.62 -5.59
C GLY A 124 -5.29 6.29 -4.41
N THR A 125 -6.21 7.21 -4.73
CA THR A 125 -7.04 7.88 -3.75
C THR A 125 -8.27 7.02 -3.43
N PRO A 126 -8.77 7.05 -2.19
CA PRO A 126 -9.88 6.19 -1.79
C PRO A 126 -11.13 6.35 -2.65
N GLY A 127 -11.51 7.59 -2.94
CA GLY A 127 -12.74 7.85 -3.72
C GLY A 127 -12.66 7.31 -5.15
N ARG A 128 -11.52 7.47 -5.83
CA ARG A 128 -11.37 6.99 -7.20
C ARG A 128 -11.25 5.47 -7.25
N ILE A 129 -10.54 4.87 -6.30
CA ILE A 129 -10.46 3.39 -6.20
C ILE A 129 -11.87 2.83 -5.99
N LEU A 130 -12.62 3.39 -5.04
CA LEU A 130 -13.98 2.94 -4.75
C LEU A 130 -14.88 3.06 -5.96
N ASP A 131 -14.78 4.17 -6.69
CA ASP A 131 -15.58 4.43 -7.90
C ASP A 131 -15.29 3.40 -8.99
N MET A 132 -14.01 3.12 -9.26
CA MET A 132 -13.62 2.13 -10.26
C MET A 132 -13.94 0.70 -9.84
N PHE A 133 -13.94 0.42 -8.53
CA PHE A 133 -14.25 -0.89 -7.99
C PHE A 133 -15.76 -1.18 -7.95
N LEU A 134 -16.54 -0.30 -7.33
CA LEU A 134 -17.95 -0.56 -7.07
C LEU A 134 -18.89 0.02 -8.13
N ASN A 135 -18.63 1.22 -8.64
CA ASN A 135 -19.52 1.87 -9.60
C ASN A 135 -19.22 1.42 -11.03
N GLU A 136 -17.99 1.55 -11.47
CA GLU A 136 -17.59 1.17 -12.84
C GLU A 136 -17.36 -0.34 -12.99
N GLN A 137 -17.14 -1.04 -11.89
CA GLN A 137 -16.85 -2.49 -11.86
C GLN A 137 -15.68 -2.90 -12.78
N ALA A 138 -14.73 -1.98 -12.95
CA ALA A 138 -13.57 -2.18 -13.80
C ALA A 138 -12.35 -2.66 -13.04
N LEU A 139 -12.27 -2.39 -11.73
CA LEU A 139 -11.16 -2.76 -10.86
C LEU A 139 -11.64 -3.83 -9.87
N ARG A 140 -10.84 -4.88 -9.69
CA ARG A 140 -11.18 -6.01 -8.81
C ARG A 140 -10.32 -6.00 -7.55
N CYS A 141 -10.62 -5.09 -6.61
CA CYS A 141 -9.91 -5.01 -5.33
C CYS A 141 -10.21 -6.19 -4.40
N ASP A 142 -11.29 -6.90 -4.63
CA ASP A 142 -11.71 -8.04 -3.79
C ASP A 142 -10.71 -9.21 -3.81
N THR A 143 -9.84 -9.29 -4.80
CA THR A 143 -8.80 -10.32 -4.87
C THR A 143 -7.55 -9.98 -4.08
N ALA A 144 -7.39 -8.72 -3.67
CA ALA A 144 -6.21 -8.26 -2.96
C ALA A 144 -6.17 -8.78 -1.53
N ARG A 145 -4.96 -9.09 -1.05
CA ARG A 145 -4.73 -9.59 0.32
C ARG A 145 -3.92 -8.62 1.17
N ILE A 146 -3.48 -7.53 0.58
CA ILE A 146 -2.73 -6.47 1.28
C ILE A 146 -3.42 -5.15 1.02
N LEU A 147 -3.71 -4.41 2.10
CA LEU A 147 -4.17 -3.03 2.02
C LEU A 147 -3.24 -2.16 2.86
N VAL A 148 -2.65 -1.16 2.23
CA VAL A 148 -1.86 -0.13 2.92
C VAL A 148 -2.66 1.15 2.91
N VAL A 149 -2.86 1.74 4.08
CA VAL A 149 -3.46 3.06 4.24
C VAL A 149 -2.33 4.02 4.64
N ASP A 150 -1.77 4.69 3.65
CA ASP A 150 -0.71 5.66 3.89
C ASP A 150 -1.31 7.02 4.23
N GLU A 151 -0.66 7.75 5.13
CA GLU A 151 -1.17 9.02 5.66
C GLU A 151 -2.60 8.87 6.21
N ALA A 152 -2.81 7.87 7.06
CA ALA A 152 -4.14 7.50 7.56
C ALA A 152 -4.82 8.61 8.36
N ASP A 153 -4.04 9.39 9.13
CA ASP A 153 -4.57 10.55 9.88
C ASP A 153 -5.11 11.63 8.93
N MET A 154 -4.41 11.92 7.84
CA MET A 154 -4.90 12.85 6.81
C MET A 154 -6.13 12.30 6.08
N THR A 155 -6.16 11.00 5.82
CA THR A 155 -7.32 10.34 5.20
C THR A 155 -8.57 10.54 6.06
N LEU A 156 -8.44 10.39 7.37
CA LEU A 156 -9.52 10.66 8.31
C LEU A 156 -9.90 12.15 8.29
N GLU A 157 -8.91 13.04 8.42
CA GLU A 157 -9.12 14.48 8.50
C GLU A 157 -9.86 15.03 7.27
N PHE A 158 -9.51 14.51 6.07
CA PHE A 158 -10.12 14.95 4.81
C PHE A 158 -11.47 14.28 4.54
N GLY A 159 -11.94 13.40 5.42
CA GLY A 159 -13.24 12.74 5.27
C GLY A 159 -13.27 11.54 4.33
N PHE A 160 -12.10 10.94 4.03
CA PHE A 160 -12.00 9.82 3.08
C PHE A 160 -11.88 8.44 3.73
N LEU A 161 -11.91 8.37 5.06
CA LEU A 161 -11.76 7.08 5.76
C LEU A 161 -12.95 6.15 5.49
N GLU A 162 -14.16 6.70 5.32
CA GLU A 162 -15.35 5.93 5.00
C GLU A 162 -15.20 5.20 3.66
N ASP A 163 -14.59 5.84 2.66
CA ASP A 163 -14.32 5.21 1.36
C ASP A 163 -13.32 4.05 1.51
N VAL A 164 -12.29 4.22 2.32
CA VAL A 164 -11.34 3.15 2.63
C VAL A 164 -12.04 1.99 3.33
N ASP A 165 -12.93 2.29 4.27
CA ASP A 165 -13.74 1.28 4.96
C ASP A 165 -14.58 0.47 3.97
N LYS A 166 -15.22 1.13 3.02
CA LYS A 166 -16.01 0.46 1.98
C LYS A 166 -15.15 -0.46 1.11
N ILE A 167 -13.95 -0.03 0.76
CA ILE A 167 -13.00 -0.86 0.01
C ILE A 167 -12.60 -2.08 0.84
N ALA A 168 -12.14 -1.87 2.07
CA ALA A 168 -11.68 -2.93 2.95
C ALA A 168 -12.77 -3.95 3.27
N SER A 169 -14.02 -3.52 3.41
CA SER A 169 -15.16 -4.39 3.71
C SER A 169 -15.46 -5.40 2.59
N ARG A 170 -14.96 -5.17 1.39
CA ARG A 170 -15.12 -6.07 0.23
C ARG A 170 -13.92 -6.96 0.00
N MET A 171 -12.86 -6.78 0.77
CA MET A 171 -11.68 -7.64 0.75
C MET A 171 -11.89 -8.85 1.66
N GLY A 172 -11.07 -9.89 1.48
CA GLY A 172 -11.21 -11.13 2.25
C GLY A 172 -10.87 -10.98 3.73
N SER A 173 -11.31 -11.95 4.53
CA SER A 173 -11.04 -11.98 5.98
C SER A 173 -9.57 -12.24 6.32
N ASP A 174 -8.78 -12.70 5.36
CA ASP A 174 -7.34 -12.92 5.48
C ASP A 174 -6.51 -11.69 5.06
N LEU A 175 -7.14 -10.54 4.97
CA LEU A 175 -6.50 -9.28 4.60
C LEU A 175 -5.41 -8.90 5.60
N GLN A 176 -4.22 -8.60 5.09
CA GLN A 176 -3.18 -7.93 5.85
C GLN A 176 -3.36 -6.42 5.69
N MET A 177 -3.52 -5.70 6.78
CA MET A 177 -3.66 -4.25 6.76
C MET A 177 -2.46 -3.58 7.42
N MET A 178 -1.88 -2.61 6.72
CA MET A 178 -0.80 -1.77 7.24
C MET A 178 -1.24 -0.32 7.17
N SER A 179 -1.26 0.36 8.30
CA SER A 179 -1.62 1.78 8.42
C SER A 179 -0.39 2.57 8.83
N PHE A 180 -0.10 3.64 8.10
CA PHE A 180 1.01 4.54 8.40
C PHE A 180 0.52 5.97 8.54
N SER A 181 0.94 6.64 9.60
CA SER A 181 0.58 8.02 9.89
C SER A 181 1.53 8.66 10.88
N ALA A 182 1.54 9.98 10.94
CA ALA A 182 2.31 10.71 11.95
C ALA A 182 1.64 10.61 13.33
N THR A 183 0.30 10.52 13.36
CA THR A 183 -0.51 10.47 14.58
C THR A 183 -1.59 9.39 14.47
N ILE A 184 -2.14 8.97 15.62
CA ILE A 184 -3.31 8.09 15.69
C ILE A 184 -4.44 8.86 16.38
N PRO A 185 -5.24 9.63 15.62
CA PRO A 185 -6.39 10.32 16.20
C PRO A 185 -7.46 9.33 16.65
N VAL A 186 -8.28 9.76 17.61
CA VAL A 186 -9.33 8.91 18.19
C VAL A 186 -10.27 8.35 17.14
N GLY A 187 -10.61 9.14 16.12
CA GLY A 187 -11.51 8.71 15.04
C GLY A 187 -10.96 7.61 14.14
N LEU A 188 -9.64 7.38 14.15
CA LEU A 188 -9.01 6.31 13.36
C LEU A 188 -9.09 4.95 14.07
N LYS A 189 -9.16 4.94 15.39
CA LYS A 189 -9.09 3.72 16.19
C LYS A 189 -10.20 2.70 15.88
N PRO A 190 -11.48 3.10 15.72
CA PRO A 190 -12.54 2.13 15.39
C PRO A 190 -12.28 1.42 14.06
N PHE A 191 -11.79 2.15 13.06
CA PHE A 191 -11.43 1.58 11.75
C PHE A 191 -10.31 0.54 11.91
N LEU A 192 -9.25 0.87 12.62
CA LEU A 192 -8.13 -0.06 12.83
C LEU A 192 -8.59 -1.31 13.59
N ARG A 193 -9.40 -1.17 14.63
CA ARG A 193 -9.92 -2.30 15.39
C ARG A 193 -10.85 -3.20 14.58
N LYS A 194 -11.59 -2.62 13.62
CA LYS A 194 -12.52 -3.37 12.77
C LYS A 194 -11.80 -4.37 11.87
N TYR A 195 -10.63 -4.00 11.35
CA TYR A 195 -9.94 -4.79 10.34
C TYR A 195 -8.68 -5.48 10.81
N MET A 196 -8.00 -4.94 11.82
CA MET A 196 -6.72 -5.50 12.26
C MET A 196 -6.88 -6.53 13.36
N HIS A 197 -6.09 -7.58 13.28
CA HIS A 197 -6.02 -8.66 14.26
C HIS A 197 -4.66 -8.60 14.94
N GLU A 198 -4.63 -8.34 16.25
CA GLU A 198 -3.41 -8.25 17.04
C GLU A 198 -2.29 -7.46 16.33
N PRO A 199 -2.57 -6.21 15.92
CA PRO A 199 -1.61 -5.46 15.13
C PRO A 199 -0.34 -5.16 15.92
N LYS A 200 0.79 -5.16 15.21
CA LYS A 200 2.05 -4.67 15.78
C LYS A 200 2.09 -3.15 15.61
N THR A 201 2.17 -2.44 16.71
CA THR A 201 2.38 -0.98 16.70
C THR A 201 3.86 -0.69 16.70
N ILE A 202 4.31 0.07 15.71
CA ILE A 202 5.71 0.46 15.52
C ILE A 202 5.76 1.97 15.50
N GLN A 203 6.44 2.55 16.46
CA GLN A 203 6.58 4.01 16.59
C GLN A 203 8.06 4.37 16.49
N ILE A 204 8.37 5.26 15.52
CA ILE A 204 9.71 5.78 15.34
C ILE A 204 9.71 7.24 15.77
N GLU A 205 10.44 7.52 16.81
CA GLU A 205 10.68 8.87 17.30
C GLU A 205 11.93 9.45 16.65
N ARG A 206 11.91 10.77 16.45
CA ARG A 206 13.08 11.48 15.96
C ARG A 206 14.02 11.82 17.11
#